data_5fabb5eb3b01b0c27c73a99156d9bbe2
#
_entry.id   5fabb5eb3b01b0c27c73a99156d9bbe2
#
_cell.length_a   1.000
_cell.length_b   1.000
_cell.length_c   1.000
_cell.angle_alpha   90.00
_cell.angle_beta   90.00
_cell.angle_gamma   90.00
#
_symmetry.space_group_name_H-M   'P 1'
#
loop_
_entity.id
_entity.type
_entity.pdbx_description
1 polymer ?
#
loop_
_entity_poly.entity_id
_entity_poly.type
_entity_poly.pdbx_seq_one_letter_code
_entity_poly.pdbx_strand_id
1 'polypeptide(L)'
;MILTERKEHALLLAERLSRFARNVVVLHGGLGIKARRAVTERLEAITDTEERVLIATGRYIGEGFDDARLDTLFLTMPIAWRGTLAQYAGRLHRLHPAKREVIVYDYVDDFVPVLARMGGKRIKGYESLGYSTRGS
;
A
#
# COMPACT_ATOMS: atom_id res chain seq x y z
N MET A 1 2.20 -2.95 -2.72
CA MET A 1 1.40 -1.73 -2.91
C MET A 1 2.17 -0.52 -2.44
N ILE A 2 2.01 0.58 -3.14
CA ILE A 2 2.56 1.88 -2.74
C ILE A 2 1.39 2.77 -2.33
N LEU A 3 1.44 3.32 -1.14
CA LEU A 3 0.42 4.21 -0.61
C LEU A 3 0.94 5.64 -0.59
N THR A 4 0.23 6.54 -1.22
CA THR A 4 0.55 7.96 -1.25
C THR A 4 -0.69 8.82 -0.98
N GLU A 5 -0.52 10.10 -0.75
CA GLU A 5 -1.61 11.00 -0.40
C GLU A 5 -2.22 11.70 -1.61
N ARG A 6 -1.40 12.07 -2.58
CA ARG A 6 -1.81 12.91 -3.72
C ARG A 6 -1.90 12.13 -5.02
N LYS A 7 -2.95 12.41 -5.78
CA LYS A 7 -3.16 11.86 -7.11
C LYS A 7 -1.97 12.12 -8.04
N GLU A 8 -1.46 13.34 -8.05
CA GLU A 8 -0.32 13.74 -8.91
C GLU A 8 0.93 12.92 -8.59
N HIS A 9 1.17 12.68 -7.31
CA HIS A 9 2.29 11.85 -6.87
C HIS A 9 2.11 10.39 -7.30
N ALA A 10 0.90 9.86 -7.17
CA ALA A 10 0.57 8.51 -7.62
C ALA A 10 0.80 8.34 -9.13
N LEU A 11 0.36 9.31 -9.93
CA LEU A 11 0.54 9.28 -11.38
C LEU A 11 2.02 9.41 -11.78
N LEU A 12 2.81 10.23 -11.09
CA LEU A 12 4.24 10.36 -11.33
C LEU A 12 4.99 9.06 -11.00
N LEU A 13 4.65 8.42 -9.88
CA LEU A 13 5.20 7.12 -9.51
C LEU A 13 4.85 6.06 -10.56
N ALA A 14 3.61 6.04 -11.03
CA ALA A 14 3.18 5.10 -12.06
C ALA A 14 3.97 5.27 -13.35
N GLU A 15 4.17 6.50 -13.80
CA GLU A 15 4.96 6.81 -14.99
C GLU A 15 6.39 6.29 -14.85
N ARG A 16 7.05 6.59 -13.74
CA ARG A 16 8.43 6.17 -13.50
C ARG A 16 8.57 4.66 -13.37
N LEU A 17 7.68 4.02 -12.62
CA LEU A 17 7.73 2.59 -12.38
C LEU A 17 7.38 1.77 -13.63
N SER A 18 6.52 2.29 -14.49
CA SER A 18 6.14 1.61 -15.75
C SER A 18 7.31 1.43 -16.72
N ARG A 19 8.42 2.11 -16.50
CA ARG A 19 9.64 1.94 -17.32
C ARG A 19 10.36 0.62 -17.06
N PHE A 20 10.17 0.02 -15.89
CA PHE A 20 10.89 -1.21 -15.50
C PHE A 20 10.02 -2.24 -14.75
N ALA A 21 8.86 -1.84 -14.27
CA ALA A 21 7.94 -2.76 -13.59
C ALA A 21 6.77 -3.14 -14.50
N ARG A 22 6.29 -4.35 -14.36
CA ARG A 22 5.10 -4.84 -15.06
C ARG A 22 3.85 -4.58 -14.23
N ASN A 23 2.69 -4.47 -14.91
CA ASN A 23 1.40 -4.40 -14.26
C ASN A 23 1.31 -3.31 -13.19
N VAL A 24 1.64 -2.08 -13.58
CA VAL A 24 1.48 -0.91 -12.72
C VAL A 24 0.04 -0.41 -12.82
N VAL A 25 -0.67 -0.44 -11.70
CA VAL A 25 -2.09 -0.09 -11.60
C VAL A 25 -2.27 1.03 -10.59
N VAL A 26 -3.04 2.06 -10.95
CA VAL A 26 -3.28 3.22 -10.08
C VAL A 26 -4.74 3.29 -9.65
N LEU A 27 -4.96 3.43 -8.34
CA LEU A 27 -6.26 3.69 -7.73
C LEU A 27 -6.25 5.04 -7.01
N HIS A 28 -7.11 5.95 -7.43
CA HIS A 28 -7.21 7.28 -6.81
C HIS A 28 -8.66 7.77 -6.71
N GLY A 29 -8.88 8.83 -5.90
CA GLY A 29 -10.20 9.35 -5.56
C GLY A 29 -11.03 9.94 -6.68
N GLY A 30 -10.48 10.15 -7.86
CA GLY A 30 -11.20 10.69 -9.00
C GLY A 30 -11.79 9.65 -9.96
N LEU A 31 -11.63 8.36 -9.66
CA LEU A 31 -12.11 7.29 -10.52
C LEU A 31 -13.63 7.09 -10.36
N GLY A 32 -14.35 7.16 -11.49
CA GLY A 32 -15.76 6.79 -11.52
C GLY A 32 -15.96 5.27 -11.44
N ILE A 33 -17.22 4.84 -11.36
CA ILE A 33 -17.60 3.43 -11.21
C ILE A 33 -17.03 2.56 -12.34
N LYS A 34 -17.12 3.03 -13.59
CA LYS A 34 -16.58 2.29 -14.74
C LYS A 34 -15.07 2.11 -14.67
N ALA A 35 -14.35 3.19 -14.28
CA ALA A 35 -12.90 3.15 -14.16
C ALA A 35 -12.45 2.23 -13.01
N ARG A 36 -13.15 2.22 -11.89
CA ARG A 36 -12.91 1.29 -10.79
C ARG A 36 -13.11 -0.17 -11.20
N ARG A 37 -14.18 -0.44 -11.93
CA ARG A 37 -14.46 -1.79 -12.45
C ARG A 37 -13.35 -2.24 -13.40
N ALA A 38 -12.90 -1.37 -14.29
CA ALA A 38 -11.79 -1.67 -15.21
C ALA A 38 -10.49 -1.99 -14.46
N VAL A 39 -10.20 -1.26 -13.38
CA VAL A 39 -9.04 -1.54 -12.52
C VAL A 39 -9.17 -2.91 -11.84
N THR A 40 -10.34 -3.23 -11.29
CA THR A 40 -10.60 -4.52 -10.65
C THR A 40 -10.42 -5.66 -11.64
N GLU A 41 -11.03 -5.55 -12.83
CA GLU A 41 -10.89 -6.54 -13.89
C GLU A 41 -9.44 -6.73 -14.34
N ARG A 42 -8.69 -5.63 -14.44
CA ARG A 42 -7.26 -5.68 -14.78
C ARG A 42 -6.45 -6.40 -13.70
N LEU A 43 -6.72 -6.15 -12.42
CA LEU A 43 -6.06 -6.83 -11.31
C LEU A 43 -6.38 -8.32 -11.28
N GLU A 44 -7.64 -8.67 -11.51
CA GLU A 44 -8.08 -10.07 -11.58
C GLU A 44 -7.45 -10.83 -12.76
N ALA A 45 -7.19 -10.16 -13.86
CA ALA A 45 -6.55 -10.74 -15.03
C ALA A 45 -5.05 -11.00 -14.86
N ILE A 46 -4.40 -10.36 -13.86
CA ILE A 46 -2.99 -10.61 -13.57
C ILE A 46 -2.87 -11.98 -12.88
N THR A 47 -2.05 -12.87 -13.44
CA THR A 47 -1.84 -14.19 -12.85
C THR A 47 -1.02 -14.13 -11.56
N ASP A 48 -1.13 -15.16 -10.73
CA ASP A 48 -0.45 -15.21 -9.43
C ASP A 48 1.08 -15.18 -9.54
N THR A 49 1.63 -15.58 -10.68
CA THR A 49 3.08 -15.60 -10.94
C THR A 49 3.61 -14.30 -11.53
N GLU A 50 2.74 -13.41 -11.99
CA GLU A 50 3.15 -12.13 -12.54
C GLU A 50 3.33 -11.08 -11.44
N GLU A 51 4.39 -10.26 -11.56
CA GLU A 51 4.54 -9.13 -10.65
C GLU A 51 3.45 -8.08 -10.88
N ARG A 52 3.12 -7.39 -9.82
CA ARG A 52 2.16 -6.30 -9.83
C ARG A 52 2.57 -5.19 -8.89
N VAL A 53 2.36 -3.97 -9.32
CA VAL A 53 2.56 -2.79 -8.49
C VAL A 53 1.25 -2.01 -8.46
N LEU A 54 0.65 -1.94 -7.29
CA LEU A 54 -0.55 -1.14 -7.07
C LEU A 54 -0.16 0.15 -6.36
N ILE A 55 -0.53 1.27 -6.96
CA ILE A 55 -0.33 2.59 -6.36
C ILE A 55 -1.69 3.15 -5.99
N ALA A 56 -1.91 3.44 -4.72
CA ALA A 56 -3.19 3.92 -4.24
C ALA A 56 -3.04 5.20 -3.42
N THR A 57 -4.04 6.07 -3.50
CA THR A 57 -4.17 7.18 -2.56
C THR A 57 -4.89 6.72 -1.30
N GLY A 58 -4.61 7.37 -0.17
CA GLY A 58 -5.04 6.91 1.16
C GLY A 58 -6.52 6.64 1.36
N ARG A 59 -7.38 7.26 0.57
CA ARG A 59 -8.83 7.02 0.63
C ARG A 59 -9.25 5.63 0.17
N TYR A 60 -8.45 4.99 -0.68
CA TYR A 60 -8.84 3.74 -1.34
C TYR A 60 -8.57 2.47 -0.55
N ILE A 61 -7.67 2.52 0.41
CA ILE A 61 -7.38 1.34 1.24
C ILE A 61 -8.62 0.86 1.99
N GLY A 62 -9.52 1.79 2.35
CA GLY A 62 -10.71 1.49 3.15
C GLY A 62 -11.95 1.09 2.38
N GLU A 63 -11.95 1.22 1.05
CA GLU A 63 -13.16 1.06 0.23
C GLU A 63 -13.33 -0.33 -0.40
N GLY A 64 -13.01 -1.38 0.35
CA GLY A 64 -13.26 -2.75 -0.11
C GLY A 64 -12.21 -3.30 -1.08
N PHE A 65 -11.12 -2.59 -1.32
CA PHE A 65 -10.02 -3.12 -2.10
C PHE A 65 -9.32 -4.22 -1.32
N ASP A 66 -9.15 -5.36 -1.94
CA ASP A 66 -8.52 -6.52 -1.33
C ASP A 66 -7.89 -7.42 -2.38
N ASP A 67 -6.58 -7.59 -2.30
CA ASP A 67 -5.85 -8.55 -3.09
C ASP A 67 -4.93 -9.36 -2.15
N ALA A 68 -5.29 -10.61 -1.89
CA ALA A 68 -4.56 -11.48 -0.98
C ALA A 68 -3.13 -11.80 -1.45
N ARG A 69 -2.81 -11.53 -2.71
CA ARG A 69 -1.48 -11.74 -3.29
C ARG A 69 -0.48 -10.66 -2.93
N LEU A 70 -0.95 -9.50 -2.47
CA LEU A 70 -0.07 -8.39 -2.06
C LEU A 70 0.65 -8.74 -0.76
N ASP A 71 1.95 -8.60 -0.76
CA ASP A 71 2.83 -8.96 0.35
C ASP A 71 3.69 -7.81 0.85
N THR A 72 3.73 -6.70 0.13
CA THR A 72 4.61 -5.56 0.45
C THR A 72 3.85 -4.25 0.38
N LEU A 73 4.02 -3.43 1.41
CA LEU A 73 3.48 -2.08 1.49
C LEU A 73 4.62 -1.06 1.61
N PHE A 74 4.62 -0.09 0.71
CA PHE A 74 5.45 1.11 0.83
C PHE A 74 4.57 2.27 1.28
N LEU A 75 4.77 2.74 2.49
CA LEU A 75 4.07 3.89 3.04
C LEU A 75 4.89 5.15 2.79
N THR A 76 4.51 5.92 1.77
CA THR A 76 5.29 7.09 1.31
C THR A 76 4.74 8.42 1.83
N MET A 77 3.81 8.37 2.78
CA MET A 77 3.20 9.57 3.36
C MET A 77 3.07 9.43 4.87
N PRO A 78 3.09 10.55 5.60
CA PRO A 78 2.84 10.53 7.04
C PRO A 78 1.35 10.31 7.31
N ILE A 79 0.97 9.10 7.67
CA ILE A 79 -0.39 8.76 8.05
C ILE A 79 -0.44 8.30 9.50
N ALA A 80 -1.52 8.65 10.20
CA ALA A 80 -1.75 8.19 11.55
C ALA A 80 -2.11 6.70 11.59
N TRP A 81 -1.68 6.01 12.63
CA TRP A 81 -2.11 4.64 12.90
C TRP A 81 -3.58 4.66 13.35
N ARG A 82 -4.47 4.47 12.41
CA ARG A 82 -5.92 4.39 12.64
C ARG A 82 -6.55 3.36 11.72
N GLY A 83 -7.80 3.03 11.99
CA GLY A 83 -8.64 2.01 11.35
C GLY A 83 -8.20 1.54 9.97
N THR A 84 -8.14 2.42 8.99
CA THR A 84 -7.83 2.05 7.60
C THR A 84 -6.44 1.46 7.44
N LEU A 85 -5.40 2.11 8.01
CA LEU A 85 -4.04 1.59 7.91
C LEU A 85 -3.87 0.30 8.72
N ALA A 86 -4.43 0.26 9.93
CA ALA A 86 -4.41 -0.93 10.77
C ALA A 86 -5.09 -2.12 10.09
N GLN A 87 -6.25 -1.90 9.48
CA GLN A 87 -6.96 -2.93 8.71
C GLN A 87 -6.12 -3.42 7.53
N TYR A 88 -5.52 -2.51 6.79
CA TYR A 88 -4.71 -2.89 5.62
C TYR A 88 -3.46 -3.66 6.03
N ALA A 89 -2.73 -3.19 7.03
CA ALA A 89 -1.56 -3.90 7.55
C ALA A 89 -1.93 -5.31 8.05
N GLY A 90 -3.09 -5.45 8.68
CA GLY A 90 -3.63 -6.75 9.06
C GLY A 90 -3.98 -7.64 7.86
N ARG A 91 -4.57 -7.05 6.81
CA ARG A 91 -4.91 -7.78 5.57
C ARG A 91 -3.69 -8.32 4.83
N LEU A 92 -2.54 -7.68 4.92
CA LEU A 92 -1.30 -8.19 4.33
C LEU A 92 -0.95 -9.59 4.85
N HIS A 93 -1.36 -9.94 6.07
CA HIS A 93 -1.14 -11.27 6.63
C HIS A 93 -2.05 -12.36 6.06
N ARG A 94 -2.96 -12.04 5.14
CA ARG A 94 -3.81 -13.06 4.52
C ARG A 94 -2.96 -14.12 3.84
N LEU A 95 -3.33 -15.36 4.11
CA LEU A 95 -2.63 -16.51 3.54
C LEU A 95 -2.83 -16.57 2.03
N HIS A 96 -1.74 -16.78 1.33
CA HIS A 96 -1.72 -17.07 -0.09
C HIS A 96 -0.54 -17.99 -0.40
N PRO A 97 -0.70 -19.01 -1.25
CA PRO A 97 0.38 -19.99 -1.52
C PRO A 97 1.69 -19.36 -2.02
N ALA A 98 1.62 -18.24 -2.72
CA ALA A 98 2.80 -17.54 -3.24
C ALA A 98 3.50 -16.65 -2.22
N LYS A 99 2.86 -16.36 -1.07
CA LYS A 99 3.45 -15.49 -0.03
C LYS A 99 4.41 -16.28 0.85
N ARG A 100 5.61 -15.74 1.02
CA ARG A 100 6.62 -16.25 1.94
C ARG A 100 6.81 -15.36 3.14
N GLU A 101 6.69 -14.02 2.92
CA GLU A 101 6.82 -13.00 3.97
C GLU A 101 5.95 -11.81 3.64
N VAL A 102 5.74 -10.95 4.62
CA VAL A 102 5.00 -9.69 4.49
C VAL A 102 5.89 -8.58 5.00
N ILE A 103 6.10 -7.54 4.18
CA ILE A 103 7.00 -6.45 4.50
C ILE A 103 6.26 -5.12 4.40
N VAL A 104 6.46 -4.26 5.40
CA VAL A 104 6.03 -2.87 5.37
C VAL A 104 7.27 -1.97 5.42
N TYR A 105 7.45 -1.14 4.39
CA TYR A 105 8.46 -0.08 4.38
C TYR A 105 7.78 1.22 4.79
N ASP A 106 8.12 1.69 5.98
CA ASP A 106 7.57 2.90 6.56
C ASP A 106 8.67 3.98 6.63
N TYR A 107 8.48 5.05 5.88
CA TYR A 107 9.43 6.15 5.81
C TYR A 107 9.04 7.20 6.86
N VAL A 108 9.84 7.33 7.90
CA VAL A 108 9.60 8.25 9.01
C VAL A 108 10.54 9.44 8.91
N ASP A 109 9.98 10.65 8.99
CA ASP A 109 10.77 11.87 9.11
C ASP A 109 10.99 12.19 10.60
N ASP A 110 12.14 11.78 11.12
CA ASP A 110 12.49 11.97 12.52
C ASP A 110 12.86 13.42 12.87
N PHE A 111 13.13 14.25 11.87
CA PHE A 111 13.46 15.66 12.07
C PHE A 111 12.25 16.54 12.37
N VAL A 112 11.05 16.06 12.06
CA VAL A 112 9.79 16.76 12.32
C VAL A 112 9.09 16.08 13.50
N PRO A 113 9.00 16.73 14.70
CA PRO A 113 8.51 16.07 15.92
C PRO A 113 7.12 15.42 15.80
N VAL A 114 6.18 16.08 15.10
CA VAL A 114 4.84 15.49 14.90
C VAL A 114 4.88 14.26 14.03
N LEU A 115 5.72 14.25 13.01
CA LEU A 115 5.87 13.10 12.10
C LEU A 115 6.60 11.94 12.79
N ALA A 116 7.61 12.25 13.61
CA ALA A 116 8.30 11.26 14.43
C ALA A 116 7.33 10.57 15.41
N ARG A 117 6.45 11.32 16.06
CA ARG A 117 5.42 10.75 16.95
C ARG A 117 4.43 9.87 16.21
N MET A 118 3.97 10.29 15.04
CA MET A 118 3.09 9.48 14.18
C MET A 118 3.77 8.17 13.77
N GLY A 119 5.03 8.25 13.36
CA GLY A 119 5.84 7.08 13.04
C GLY A 119 5.97 6.10 14.19
N GLY A 120 6.26 6.61 15.40
CA GLY A 120 6.33 5.81 16.62
C GLY A 120 5.03 5.05 16.93
N LYS A 121 3.89 5.72 16.75
CA LYS A 121 2.58 5.08 16.93
C LYS A 121 2.33 3.99 15.88
N ARG A 122 2.73 4.21 14.63
CA ARG A 122 2.62 3.20 13.58
C ARG A 122 3.47 1.98 13.91
N ILE A 123 4.70 2.17 14.35
CA ILE A 123 5.60 1.07 14.74
C ILE A 123 4.97 0.20 15.82
N LYS A 124 4.44 0.80 16.88
CA LYS A 124 3.72 0.07 17.92
C LYS A 124 2.51 -0.67 17.38
N GLY A 125 1.78 -0.05 16.45
CA GLY A 125 0.66 -0.69 15.77
C GLY A 125 1.08 -1.92 14.96
N TYR A 126 2.14 -1.83 14.18
CA TYR A 126 2.67 -2.98 13.43
C TYR A 126 3.10 -4.10 14.36
N GLU A 127 3.82 -3.78 15.42
CA GLU A 127 4.25 -4.76 16.43
C GLU A 127 3.05 -5.49 17.06
N SER A 128 1.96 -4.77 17.33
CA SER A 128 0.73 -5.36 17.86
C SER A 128 0.07 -6.36 16.91
N LEU A 129 0.35 -6.26 15.61
CA LEU A 129 -0.12 -7.18 14.58
C LEU A 129 0.86 -8.32 14.29
N GLY A 130 1.99 -8.37 15.00
CA GLY A 130 2.99 -9.43 14.83
C GLY A 130 4.17 -9.08 13.94
N TYR A 131 4.28 -7.85 13.44
CA TYR A 131 5.45 -7.41 12.69
C TYR A 131 6.65 -7.21 13.61
N SER A 132 7.84 -7.58 13.11
CA SER A 132 9.12 -7.22 13.71
C SER A 132 9.66 -5.97 13.02
N THR A 133 10.19 -5.02 13.79
CA THR A 133 10.75 -3.80 13.22
C THR A 133 12.26 -3.92 13.04
N ARG A 134 12.76 -3.37 11.92
CA ARG A 134 14.17 -3.22 11.65
C ARG A 134 14.43 -1.76 11.30
N GLY A 135 15.38 -1.13 11.99
CA GLY A 135 15.82 0.21 11.65
C GLY A 135 16.68 0.22 10.38
N SER A 136 16.69 1.35 9.70
CA SER A 136 17.58 1.60 8.57
C SER A 136 19.00 1.92 9.04
#